data_b15cd6051925095eef3e829bcbf52bf7
#
_entry.id   b15cd6051925095eef3e829bcbf52bf7
#
_cell.length_a   1.000
_cell.length_b   1.000
_cell.length_c   1.000
_cell.angle_alpha   90.00
_cell.angle_beta   90.00
_cell.angle_gamma   90.00
#
_symmetry.space_group_name_H-M   'P 1'
#
loop_
_entity.id
_entity.type
_entity.pdbx_description
1 polymer ?
#
loop_
_entity_poly.entity_id
_entity_poly.type
_entity_poly.pdbx_seq_one_letter_code
_entity_poly.pdbx_strand_id
1 'polypeptide(L)'
;MPLKRFVFVSSLSVFGAIKERMPYDEIREDDTPQPNTEYGRSKLAAEQYLDSLGSRIPYIILRPTGVYGPREKDYFMMAKSIKQHIDFAVGFQRQDITFVYVTDVVQAVFLALEKGETGRKYFLSDGEVYQSTTFSDLIHEELGRPWWLRITAPTWVLRIITFFGEYVGRMSGKVTALNNDKYNILKQRNWRCDITPARKELGYQPLVKLEEGVKRTIKWYQDNNWL
;
A
#
# COMPACT_ATOMS: atom_id res chain seq x y z
N MET A 1 -32.13 8.65 -12.90
CA MET A 1 -32.12 8.14 -11.52
C MET A 1 -31.00 8.86 -10.76
N PRO A 2 -31.23 9.49 -9.61
CA PRO A 2 -30.16 10.19 -8.90
C PRO A 2 -29.11 9.20 -8.37
N LEU A 3 -27.83 9.62 -8.38
CA LEU A 3 -26.73 8.85 -7.82
C LEU A 3 -26.95 8.70 -6.30
N LYS A 4 -27.00 7.48 -5.81
CA LYS A 4 -27.22 7.20 -4.38
C LYS A 4 -25.91 7.29 -3.57
N ARG A 5 -24.80 6.81 -4.14
CA ARG A 5 -23.47 6.79 -3.51
C ARG A 5 -22.37 6.65 -4.53
N PHE A 6 -21.23 7.29 -4.25
CA PHE A 6 -20.00 7.18 -5.01
C PHE A 6 -18.86 6.81 -4.05
N VAL A 7 -18.19 5.70 -4.29
CA VAL A 7 -17.03 5.29 -3.47
C VAL A 7 -15.76 5.51 -4.28
N PHE A 8 -14.88 6.34 -3.76
CA PHE A 8 -13.56 6.58 -4.33
C PHE A 8 -12.49 5.81 -3.56
N VAL A 9 -11.79 4.91 -4.23
CA VAL A 9 -10.63 4.23 -3.67
C VAL A 9 -9.39 5.10 -3.87
N SER A 10 -8.99 5.77 -2.80
CA SER A 10 -7.78 6.58 -2.68
C SER A 10 -6.61 5.72 -2.20
N SER A 11 -5.73 6.23 -1.35
CA SER A 11 -4.59 5.52 -0.78
C SER A 11 -4.10 6.21 0.49
N LEU A 12 -3.48 5.45 1.41
CA LEU A 12 -2.72 6.01 2.54
C LEU A 12 -1.57 6.92 2.08
N SER A 13 -1.04 6.73 0.87
CA SER A 13 0.06 7.53 0.31
C SER A 13 -0.26 9.02 0.11
N VAL A 14 -1.50 9.46 0.30
CA VAL A 14 -1.86 10.89 0.37
C VAL A 14 -1.22 11.61 1.56
N PHE A 15 -0.80 10.87 2.59
CA PHE A 15 -0.15 11.46 3.79
C PHE A 15 1.37 11.58 3.66
N GLY A 16 2.02 10.75 2.83
CA GLY A 16 3.48 10.74 2.72
C GLY A 16 4.19 10.38 4.03
N ALA A 17 5.41 10.89 4.19
CA ALA A 17 6.30 10.57 5.32
C ALA A 17 6.01 11.46 6.54
N ILE A 18 4.94 11.15 7.27
CA ILE A 18 4.56 11.85 8.51
C ILE A 18 4.72 10.93 9.73
N LYS A 19 4.80 11.54 10.93
CA LYS A 19 4.93 10.82 12.22
C LYS A 19 6.07 9.80 12.24
N GLU A 20 7.20 10.12 11.63
CA GLU A 20 8.39 9.24 11.52
C GLU A 20 9.36 9.34 12.70
N ARG A 21 8.94 9.88 13.84
CA ARG A 21 9.72 9.86 15.10
C ARG A 21 9.29 8.66 15.95
N MET A 22 10.27 7.90 16.41
CA MET A 22 10.02 6.74 17.29
C MET A 22 9.57 7.16 18.69
N PRO A 23 8.61 6.47 19.31
CA PRO A 23 7.78 5.43 18.71
C PRO A 23 6.82 6.00 17.66
N TYR A 24 6.56 5.25 16.57
CA TYR A 24 5.68 5.74 15.50
C TYR A 24 4.22 5.74 15.94
N ASP A 25 3.56 6.89 15.73
CA ASP A 25 2.13 7.04 15.94
C ASP A 25 1.32 6.67 14.70
N GLU A 26 0.08 6.26 14.89
CA GLU A 26 -0.84 6.01 13.80
C GLU A 26 -1.21 7.30 13.06
N ILE A 27 -1.27 7.19 11.74
CA ILE A 27 -1.82 8.24 10.86
C ILE A 27 -3.34 8.21 11.04
N ARG A 28 -3.92 9.37 11.35
CA ARG A 28 -5.35 9.55 11.61
C ARG A 28 -6.00 10.40 10.53
N GLU A 29 -7.33 10.36 10.51
CA GLU A 29 -8.12 11.10 9.51
C GLU A 29 -7.93 12.62 9.61
N ASP A 30 -7.70 13.14 10.82
CA ASP A 30 -7.48 14.55 11.13
C ASP A 30 -6.04 15.04 10.88
N ASP A 31 -5.11 14.14 10.56
CA ASP A 31 -3.76 14.55 10.16
C ASP A 31 -3.77 15.26 8.80
N THR A 32 -2.86 16.19 8.61
CA THR A 32 -2.73 16.93 7.36
C THR A 32 -2.07 16.09 6.27
N PRO A 33 -2.71 15.84 5.12
CA PRO A 33 -2.10 15.13 4.01
C PRO A 33 -0.89 15.88 3.44
N GLN A 34 0.23 15.17 3.24
CA GLN A 34 1.49 15.70 2.71
C GLN A 34 2.14 14.70 1.74
N PRO A 35 1.52 14.44 0.57
CA PRO A 35 2.03 13.41 -0.34
C PRO A 35 3.41 13.76 -0.87
N ASN A 36 4.30 12.79 -0.85
CA ASN A 36 5.69 12.90 -1.33
C ASN A 36 5.94 12.15 -2.66
N THR A 37 4.87 11.63 -3.30
CA THR A 37 4.89 10.94 -4.59
C THR A 37 3.87 11.55 -5.55
N GLU A 38 4.10 11.42 -6.88
CA GLU A 38 3.14 11.86 -7.89
C GLU A 38 1.81 11.10 -7.77
N TYR A 39 1.90 9.79 -7.47
CA TYR A 39 0.72 8.98 -7.20
C TYR A 39 -0.08 9.54 -6.01
N GLY A 40 0.57 9.79 -4.88
CA GLY A 40 -0.10 10.37 -3.69
C GLY A 40 -0.70 11.75 -3.98
N ARG A 41 0.01 12.61 -4.72
CA ARG A 41 -0.49 13.94 -5.15
C ARG A 41 -1.73 13.81 -6.02
N SER A 42 -1.72 12.88 -7.01
CA SER A 42 -2.88 12.67 -7.87
C SER A 42 -4.12 12.18 -7.12
N LYS A 43 -3.92 11.27 -6.14
CA LYS A 43 -5.00 10.78 -5.28
C LYS A 43 -5.54 11.91 -4.38
N LEU A 44 -4.67 12.72 -3.78
CA LEU A 44 -5.10 13.86 -2.96
C LEU A 44 -5.85 14.90 -3.77
N ALA A 45 -5.41 15.22 -4.99
CA ALA A 45 -6.11 16.16 -5.87
C ALA A 45 -7.54 15.66 -6.21
N ALA A 46 -7.70 14.34 -6.43
CA ALA A 46 -9.01 13.75 -6.65
C ALA A 46 -9.91 13.81 -5.39
N GLU A 47 -9.35 13.58 -4.20
CA GLU A 47 -10.08 13.77 -2.93
C GLU A 47 -10.54 15.22 -2.76
N GLN A 48 -9.64 16.19 -2.97
CA GLN A 48 -9.95 17.61 -2.87
C GLN A 48 -11.01 18.03 -3.89
N TYR A 49 -10.98 17.47 -5.09
CA TYR A 49 -12.02 17.71 -6.08
C TYR A 49 -13.39 17.19 -5.59
N LEU A 50 -13.45 15.98 -5.03
CA LEU A 50 -14.69 15.45 -4.44
C LEU A 50 -15.16 16.32 -3.27
N ASP A 51 -14.26 16.74 -2.38
CA ASP A 51 -14.58 17.66 -1.28
C ASP A 51 -15.18 18.98 -1.80
N SER A 52 -14.68 19.51 -2.93
CA SER A 52 -15.19 20.75 -3.55
C SER A 52 -16.60 20.61 -4.14
N LEU A 53 -17.01 19.39 -4.45
CA LEU A 53 -18.38 19.11 -4.93
C LEU A 53 -19.41 19.16 -3.79
N GLY A 54 -18.98 18.99 -2.54
CA GLY A 54 -19.82 19.06 -1.35
C GLY A 54 -21.01 18.11 -1.43
N SER A 55 -22.21 18.60 -1.11
CA SER A 55 -23.45 17.81 -1.12
C SER A 55 -23.98 17.45 -2.51
N ARG A 56 -23.37 17.92 -3.60
CA ARG A 56 -23.82 17.61 -4.98
C ARG A 56 -23.63 16.14 -5.32
N ILE A 57 -22.63 15.48 -4.74
CA ILE A 57 -22.35 14.05 -4.94
C ILE A 57 -22.20 13.39 -3.57
N PRO A 58 -22.97 12.36 -3.26
CA PRO A 58 -22.84 11.60 -2.02
C PRO A 58 -21.62 10.66 -2.12
N TYR A 59 -20.42 11.16 -1.80
CA TYR A 59 -19.17 10.41 -1.92
C TYR A 59 -18.65 9.91 -0.58
N ILE A 60 -17.88 8.83 -0.65
CA ILE A 60 -17.09 8.25 0.44
C ILE A 60 -15.70 7.94 -0.12
N ILE A 61 -14.67 8.15 0.70
CA ILE A 61 -13.29 7.89 0.31
C ILE A 61 -12.73 6.75 1.15
N LEU A 62 -12.17 5.74 0.50
CA LEU A 62 -11.43 4.66 1.14
C LEU A 62 -9.93 4.86 0.87
N ARG A 63 -9.13 4.81 1.93
CA ARG A 63 -7.67 5.00 1.89
C ARG A 63 -6.97 3.70 2.30
N PRO A 64 -6.92 2.69 1.43
CA PRO A 64 -6.19 1.47 1.75
C PRO A 64 -4.69 1.74 1.87
N THR A 65 -4.04 0.92 2.70
CA THR A 65 -2.59 0.81 2.81
C THR A 65 -2.02 -0.05 1.68
N GLY A 66 -0.93 -0.79 1.89
CA GLY A 66 -0.36 -1.70 0.88
C GLY A 66 -1.34 -2.81 0.50
N VAL A 67 -2.05 -2.65 -0.62
CA VAL A 67 -2.99 -3.67 -1.12
C VAL A 67 -2.21 -4.77 -1.80
N TYR A 68 -2.46 -6.02 -1.42
CA TYR A 68 -1.84 -7.19 -2.02
C TYR A 68 -2.86 -8.29 -2.31
N GLY A 69 -2.46 -9.27 -3.14
CA GLY A 69 -3.33 -10.38 -3.53
C GLY A 69 -3.08 -10.84 -4.97
N PRO A 70 -3.94 -11.70 -5.53
CA PRO A 70 -3.88 -12.15 -6.91
C PRO A 70 -3.73 -11.01 -7.92
N ARG A 71 -2.87 -11.19 -8.94
CA ARG A 71 -2.59 -10.24 -10.03
C ARG A 71 -1.83 -8.96 -9.64
N GLU A 72 -1.44 -8.81 -8.37
CA GLU A 72 -0.60 -7.70 -7.95
C GLU A 72 0.85 -7.92 -8.45
N LYS A 73 1.45 -6.88 -9.06
CA LYS A 73 2.72 -7.02 -9.79
C LYS A 73 3.96 -6.71 -8.95
N ASP A 74 3.88 -5.80 -7.99
CA ASP A 74 5.05 -5.43 -7.18
C ASP A 74 5.45 -6.58 -6.26
N TYR A 75 4.48 -7.19 -5.57
CA TYR A 75 4.74 -8.36 -4.72
C TYR A 75 5.03 -9.63 -5.52
N PHE A 76 4.48 -9.73 -6.75
CA PHE A 76 4.91 -10.77 -7.69
C PHE A 76 6.39 -10.65 -8.04
N MET A 77 6.87 -9.43 -8.33
CA MET A 77 8.30 -9.23 -8.63
C MET A 77 9.19 -9.57 -7.44
N MET A 78 8.74 -9.28 -6.21
CA MET A 78 9.42 -9.70 -4.99
C MET A 78 9.47 -11.25 -4.89
N ALA A 79 8.35 -11.93 -5.07
CA ALA A 79 8.29 -13.39 -5.04
C ALA A 79 9.19 -14.03 -6.11
N LYS A 80 9.20 -13.47 -7.32
CA LYS A 80 10.07 -13.91 -8.41
C LYS A 80 11.55 -13.75 -8.07
N SER A 81 11.93 -12.63 -7.45
CA SER A 81 13.31 -12.38 -7.01
C SER A 81 13.73 -13.38 -5.91
N ILE A 82 12.86 -13.64 -4.93
CA ILE A 82 13.12 -14.62 -3.87
C ILE A 82 13.23 -16.04 -4.45
N LYS A 83 12.38 -16.40 -5.41
CA LYS A 83 12.51 -17.68 -6.14
C LYS A 83 13.85 -17.80 -6.88
N GLN A 84 14.43 -16.67 -7.31
CA GLN A 84 15.77 -16.57 -7.90
C GLN A 84 16.88 -16.39 -6.85
N HIS A 85 16.60 -16.70 -5.58
CA HIS A 85 17.53 -16.67 -4.46
C HIS A 85 18.00 -15.28 -4.01
N ILE A 86 17.33 -14.20 -4.40
CA ILE A 86 17.69 -12.83 -4.02
C ILE A 86 16.49 -12.13 -3.37
N ASP A 87 16.70 -11.60 -2.17
CA ASP A 87 15.76 -10.71 -1.50
C ASP A 87 16.39 -9.31 -1.34
N PHE A 88 15.66 -8.28 -1.74
CA PHE A 88 16.10 -6.90 -1.63
C PHE A 88 15.37 -6.19 -0.48
N ALA A 89 16.12 -5.80 0.55
CA ALA A 89 15.62 -4.96 1.63
C ALA A 89 16.19 -3.53 1.52
N VAL A 90 15.46 -2.55 2.03
CA VAL A 90 15.85 -1.13 1.95
C VAL A 90 16.03 -0.54 3.34
N GLY A 91 17.22 0.04 3.58
CA GLY A 91 17.56 0.71 4.83
C GLY A 91 17.80 -0.23 6.00
N PHE A 92 18.38 0.33 7.07
CA PHE A 92 18.68 -0.41 8.30
C PHE A 92 17.83 0.06 9.49
N GLN A 93 16.97 1.05 9.24
CA GLN A 93 16.10 1.59 10.28
C GLN A 93 14.77 0.83 10.28
N ARG A 94 14.16 0.74 11.45
CA ARG A 94 12.84 0.15 11.62
C ARG A 94 11.83 0.85 10.72
N GLN A 95 11.01 0.05 10.05
CA GLN A 95 9.83 0.49 9.31
C GLN A 95 8.62 -0.27 9.84
N ASP A 96 7.58 0.45 10.20
CA ASP A 96 6.30 -0.11 10.58
C ASP A 96 5.35 -0.01 9.39
N ILE A 97 4.99 -1.16 8.83
CA ILE A 97 4.20 -1.26 7.60
C ILE A 97 2.88 -1.96 7.90
N THR A 98 1.83 -1.51 7.25
CA THR A 98 0.51 -2.14 7.31
C THR A 98 0.09 -2.62 5.92
N PHE A 99 -0.71 -3.69 5.87
CA PHE A 99 -1.17 -4.29 4.63
C PHE A 99 -2.68 -4.50 4.66
N VAL A 100 -3.27 -4.69 3.50
CA VAL A 100 -4.66 -5.11 3.36
C VAL A 100 -4.82 -6.06 2.18
N TYR A 101 -5.46 -7.18 2.41
CA TYR A 101 -5.74 -8.13 1.33
C TYR A 101 -6.85 -7.61 0.42
N VAL A 102 -6.75 -7.86 -0.89
CA VAL A 102 -7.65 -7.28 -1.89
C VAL A 102 -9.12 -7.55 -1.62
N THR A 103 -9.48 -8.73 -1.08
CA THR A 103 -10.90 -9.05 -0.77
C THR A 103 -11.46 -8.22 0.37
N ASP A 104 -10.62 -7.80 1.33
CA ASP A 104 -11.03 -6.95 2.43
C ASP A 104 -11.25 -5.50 1.95
N VAL A 105 -10.48 -5.04 0.94
CA VAL A 105 -10.78 -3.78 0.25
C VAL A 105 -12.13 -3.86 -0.46
N VAL A 106 -12.42 -4.96 -1.16
CA VAL A 106 -13.71 -5.18 -1.82
C VAL A 106 -14.85 -5.19 -0.80
N GLN A 107 -14.68 -5.88 0.34
CA GLN A 107 -15.64 -5.85 1.45
C GLN A 107 -15.91 -4.40 1.90
N ALA A 108 -14.85 -3.62 2.12
CA ALA A 108 -14.99 -2.22 2.56
C ALA A 108 -15.73 -1.35 1.53
N VAL A 109 -15.56 -1.59 0.22
CA VAL A 109 -16.33 -0.89 -0.83
C VAL A 109 -17.82 -1.17 -0.68
N PHE A 110 -18.23 -2.44 -0.50
CA PHE A 110 -19.64 -2.77 -0.30
C PHE A 110 -20.19 -2.20 1.00
N LEU A 111 -19.44 -2.28 2.10
CA LEU A 111 -19.85 -1.68 3.37
C LEU A 111 -20.01 -0.15 3.26
N ALA A 112 -19.10 0.53 2.55
CA ALA A 112 -19.21 1.95 2.29
C ALA A 112 -20.44 2.31 1.45
N LEU A 113 -20.79 1.48 0.46
CA LEU A 113 -22.02 1.66 -0.32
C LEU A 113 -23.30 1.49 0.52
N GLU A 114 -23.28 0.59 1.50
CA GLU A 114 -24.44 0.30 2.35
C GLU A 114 -24.59 1.27 3.52
N LYS A 115 -23.50 1.51 4.27
CA LYS A 115 -23.51 2.15 5.60
C LYS A 115 -22.78 3.48 5.66
N GLY A 116 -21.88 3.75 4.69
CA GLY A 116 -21.01 4.93 4.77
C GLY A 116 -21.77 6.24 4.74
N GLU A 117 -21.30 7.24 5.46
CA GLU A 117 -21.81 8.59 5.44
C GLU A 117 -21.10 9.45 4.40
N THR A 118 -21.83 10.36 3.76
CA THR A 118 -21.29 11.26 2.74
C THR A 118 -20.18 12.14 3.32
N GLY A 119 -19.06 12.23 2.58
CA GLY A 119 -17.91 13.04 2.95
C GLY A 119 -16.92 12.34 3.89
N ARG A 120 -17.26 11.14 4.41
CA ARG A 120 -16.36 10.38 5.28
C ARG A 120 -15.21 9.75 4.51
N LYS A 121 -14.07 9.62 5.21
CA LYS A 121 -12.82 9.06 4.70
C LYS A 121 -12.35 7.96 5.66
N TYR A 122 -12.01 6.79 5.15
CA TYR A 122 -11.65 5.65 5.99
C TYR A 122 -10.35 5.01 5.57
N PHE A 123 -9.45 4.78 6.53
CA PHE A 123 -8.29 3.94 6.31
C PHE A 123 -8.66 2.46 6.35
N LEU A 124 -7.93 1.67 5.55
CA LEU A 124 -8.10 0.23 5.48
C LEU A 124 -6.75 -0.47 5.63
N SER A 125 -6.64 -1.33 6.63
CA SER A 125 -5.56 -2.30 6.81
C SER A 125 -6.12 -3.57 7.44
N ASP A 126 -5.29 -4.60 7.63
CA ASP A 126 -5.68 -5.81 8.37
C ASP A 126 -5.68 -5.60 9.89
N GLY A 127 -5.30 -4.40 10.36
CA GLY A 127 -5.26 -4.01 11.76
C GLY A 127 -4.00 -4.39 12.51
N GLU A 128 -3.02 -4.99 11.83
CA GLU A 128 -1.72 -5.35 12.41
C GLU A 128 -0.60 -4.45 11.84
N VAL A 129 0.53 -4.42 12.55
CA VAL A 129 1.73 -3.67 12.15
C VAL A 129 2.88 -4.65 11.97
N TYR A 130 3.52 -4.58 10.81
CA TYR A 130 4.57 -5.50 10.40
C TYR A 130 5.90 -4.79 10.19
N GLN A 131 7.00 -5.53 10.33
CA GLN A 131 8.33 -5.06 9.93
C GLN A 131 8.48 -5.13 8.41
N SER A 132 9.38 -4.32 7.85
CA SER A 132 9.60 -4.25 6.40
C SER A 132 10.00 -5.58 5.74
N THR A 133 10.59 -6.50 6.49
CA THR A 133 11.01 -7.82 5.97
C THR A 133 9.95 -8.89 6.14
N THR A 134 8.91 -8.67 6.96
CA THR A 134 7.92 -9.71 7.27
C THR A 134 7.25 -10.28 6.01
N PHE A 135 6.93 -9.42 5.04
CA PHE A 135 6.28 -9.86 3.81
C PHE A 135 7.21 -10.78 2.98
N SER A 136 8.49 -10.43 2.85
CA SER A 136 9.47 -11.24 2.13
C SER A 136 9.79 -12.54 2.86
N ASP A 137 9.81 -12.51 4.20
CA ASP A 137 10.00 -13.72 5.02
C ASP A 137 8.86 -14.73 4.79
N LEU A 138 7.60 -14.25 4.76
CA LEU A 138 6.44 -15.10 4.48
C LEU A 138 6.45 -15.65 3.04
N ILE A 139 6.83 -14.84 2.05
CA ILE A 139 7.00 -15.33 0.67
C ILE A 139 8.05 -16.46 0.64
N HIS A 140 9.17 -16.26 1.32
CA HIS A 140 10.24 -17.26 1.38
C HIS A 140 9.75 -18.58 1.99
N GLU A 141 8.94 -18.52 3.05
CA GLU A 141 8.32 -19.69 3.66
C GLU A 141 7.38 -20.43 2.69
N GLU A 142 6.50 -19.70 2.03
CA GLU A 142 5.53 -20.27 1.08
C GLU A 142 6.18 -20.83 -0.19
N LEU A 143 7.40 -20.38 -0.54
CA LEU A 143 8.21 -20.96 -1.62
C LEU A 143 9.03 -22.19 -1.19
N GLY A 144 8.85 -22.68 0.04
CA GLY A 144 9.54 -23.87 0.55
C GLY A 144 10.93 -23.61 1.12
N ARG A 145 11.21 -22.36 1.50
CA ARG A 145 12.46 -21.92 2.12
C ARG A 145 13.70 -22.25 1.27
N PRO A 146 13.77 -21.85 -0.02
CA PRO A 146 14.99 -22.03 -0.80
C PRO A 146 16.13 -21.24 -0.14
N TRP A 147 17.40 -21.62 -0.36
CA TRP A 147 18.49 -20.77 0.08
C TRP A 147 18.38 -19.40 -0.61
N TRP A 148 18.71 -18.34 0.09
CA TRP A 148 18.61 -16.99 -0.46
C TRP A 148 19.66 -16.07 0.13
N LEU A 149 19.96 -14.99 -0.59
CA LEU A 149 20.79 -13.90 -0.13
C LEU A 149 19.94 -12.64 0.04
N ARG A 150 19.79 -12.16 1.28
CA ARG A 150 19.17 -10.86 1.53
C ARG A 150 20.19 -9.75 1.38
N ILE A 151 19.97 -8.87 0.41
CA ILE A 151 20.79 -7.70 0.12
C ILE A 151 20.08 -6.47 0.68
N THR A 152 20.60 -5.91 1.77
CA THR A 152 20.06 -4.66 2.34
C THR A 152 20.78 -3.47 1.74
N ALA A 153 20.08 -2.69 0.92
CA ALA A 153 20.64 -1.50 0.31
C ALA A 153 20.46 -0.28 1.22
N PRO A 154 21.53 0.47 1.54
CA PRO A 154 21.40 1.76 2.19
C PRO A 154 20.52 2.71 1.34
N THR A 155 19.77 3.58 1.99
CA THR A 155 18.83 4.48 1.29
C THR A 155 19.52 5.41 0.27
N TRP A 156 20.77 5.78 0.49
CA TRP A 156 21.55 6.59 -0.47
C TRP A 156 21.88 5.82 -1.76
N VAL A 157 22.14 4.51 -1.67
CA VAL A 157 22.34 3.65 -2.86
C VAL A 157 21.05 3.59 -3.68
N LEU A 158 19.91 3.38 -3.01
CA LEU A 158 18.60 3.38 -3.67
C LEU A 158 18.35 4.71 -4.39
N ARG A 159 18.71 5.85 -3.78
CA ARG A 159 18.58 7.17 -4.39
C ARG A 159 19.37 7.29 -5.69
N ILE A 160 20.60 6.76 -5.71
CA ILE A 160 21.44 6.77 -6.93
C ILE A 160 20.79 5.91 -8.02
N ILE A 161 20.36 4.70 -7.67
CA ILE A 161 19.72 3.76 -8.63
C ILE A 161 18.45 4.36 -9.22
N THR A 162 17.60 4.95 -8.39
CA THR A 162 16.33 5.55 -8.85
C THR A 162 16.56 6.80 -9.70
N PHE A 163 17.57 7.60 -9.40
CA PHE A 163 17.98 8.75 -10.21
C PHE A 163 18.41 8.34 -11.62
N PHE A 164 19.31 7.36 -11.74
CA PHE A 164 19.73 6.83 -13.05
C PHE A 164 18.58 6.10 -13.76
N GLY A 165 17.75 5.36 -13.05
CA GLY A 165 16.56 4.72 -13.61
C GLY A 165 15.61 5.73 -14.24
N GLU A 166 15.35 6.85 -13.56
CA GLU A 166 14.50 7.92 -14.08
C GLU A 166 15.13 8.60 -15.31
N TYR A 167 16.45 8.86 -15.26
CA TYR A 167 17.18 9.45 -16.38
C TYR A 167 17.07 8.57 -17.66
N VAL A 168 17.33 7.26 -17.54
CA VAL A 168 17.18 6.30 -18.65
C VAL A 168 15.73 6.21 -19.12
N GLY A 169 14.77 6.24 -18.19
CA GLY A 169 13.34 6.24 -18.50
C GLY A 169 12.93 7.44 -19.36
N ARG A 170 13.39 8.64 -18.99
CA ARG A 170 13.14 9.87 -19.77
C ARG A 170 13.75 9.80 -21.17
N MET A 171 14.96 9.26 -21.30
CA MET A 171 15.61 9.10 -22.61
C MET A 171 14.92 8.06 -23.51
N SER A 172 14.39 7.00 -22.92
CA SER A 172 13.72 5.89 -23.65
C SER A 172 12.20 6.09 -23.85
N GLY A 173 11.62 7.15 -23.30
CA GLY A 173 10.17 7.39 -23.30
C GLY A 173 9.36 6.36 -22.51
N LYS A 174 10.01 5.58 -21.64
CA LYS A 174 9.37 4.53 -20.82
C LYS A 174 9.42 4.88 -19.35
N VAL A 175 8.32 4.62 -18.64
CA VAL A 175 8.30 4.71 -17.18
C VAL A 175 9.09 3.54 -16.60
N THR A 176 10.16 3.83 -15.85
CA THR A 176 10.94 2.79 -15.17
C THR A 176 10.30 2.38 -13.86
N ALA A 177 10.42 1.11 -13.51
CA ALA A 177 9.92 0.57 -12.23
C ALA A 177 10.64 1.19 -11.02
N LEU A 178 11.90 1.61 -11.19
CA LEU A 178 12.71 2.29 -10.16
C LEU A 178 12.80 3.78 -10.52
N ASN A 179 11.94 4.57 -9.92
CA ASN A 179 11.86 6.02 -10.07
C ASN A 179 11.85 6.72 -8.70
N ASN A 180 11.78 8.05 -8.71
CA ASN A 180 11.79 8.86 -7.50
C ASN A 180 10.57 8.57 -6.58
N ASP A 181 9.43 8.25 -7.14
CA ASP A 181 8.23 7.84 -6.38
C ASP A 181 8.50 6.55 -5.60
N LYS A 182 9.09 5.55 -6.26
CA LYS A 182 9.46 4.29 -5.60
C LYS A 182 10.48 4.51 -4.49
N TYR A 183 11.48 5.39 -4.71
CA TYR A 183 12.41 5.78 -3.66
C TYR A 183 11.69 6.37 -2.44
N ASN A 184 10.75 7.30 -2.66
CA ASN A 184 10.01 7.95 -1.57
C ASN A 184 9.14 6.97 -0.79
N ILE A 185 8.50 6.00 -1.47
CA ILE A 185 7.71 4.94 -0.83
C ILE A 185 8.62 4.03 0.01
N LEU A 186 9.71 3.54 -0.56
CA LEU A 186 10.58 2.56 0.09
C LEU A 186 11.37 3.11 1.27
N LYS A 187 11.69 4.41 1.29
CA LYS A 187 12.38 5.05 2.42
C LYS A 187 11.47 5.42 3.58
N GLN A 188 10.15 5.52 3.35
CA GLN A 188 9.19 5.92 4.38
C GLN A 188 9.12 4.89 5.48
N ARG A 189 9.16 5.34 6.74
CA ARG A 189 9.29 4.46 7.91
C ARG A 189 7.98 4.16 8.60
N ASN A 190 7.01 5.04 8.49
CA ASN A 190 5.71 4.90 9.15
C ASN A 190 4.58 4.78 8.13
N TRP A 191 3.95 3.60 8.11
CA TRP A 191 2.75 3.29 7.33
C TRP A 191 1.61 2.79 8.23
N ARG A 192 1.64 3.16 9.51
CA ARG A 192 0.57 2.82 10.46
C ARG A 192 -0.62 3.73 10.23
N CYS A 193 -1.82 3.19 10.26
CA CYS A 193 -3.05 3.98 10.14
C CYS A 193 -4.13 3.49 11.08
N ASP A 194 -4.94 4.42 11.59
CA ASP A 194 -6.07 4.14 12.47
C ASP A 194 -7.29 3.69 11.65
N ILE A 195 -7.64 2.41 11.75
CA ILE A 195 -8.84 1.84 11.11
C ILE A 195 -10.06 1.81 12.03
N THR A 196 -9.98 2.40 13.22
CA THR A 196 -11.08 2.42 14.20
C THR A 196 -12.35 3.06 13.63
N PRO A 197 -12.30 4.17 12.86
CA PRO A 197 -13.49 4.74 12.22
C PRO A 197 -14.14 3.75 11.24
N ALA A 198 -13.37 3.07 10.40
CA ALA A 198 -13.90 2.08 9.46
C ALA A 198 -14.58 0.91 10.22
N ARG A 199 -13.97 0.44 11.32
CA ARG A 199 -14.56 -0.61 12.15
C ARG A 199 -15.89 -0.19 12.79
N LYS A 200 -15.93 1.01 13.36
CA LYS A 200 -17.10 1.48 14.12
C LYS A 200 -18.27 1.89 13.21
N GLU A 201 -17.98 2.61 12.13
CA GLU A 201 -19.00 3.26 11.30
C GLU A 201 -19.46 2.35 10.14
N LEU A 202 -18.54 1.64 9.51
CA LEU A 202 -18.87 0.71 8.41
C LEU A 202 -19.10 -0.72 8.89
N GLY A 203 -18.62 -1.09 10.09
CA GLY A 203 -18.55 -2.48 10.53
C GLY A 203 -17.45 -3.26 9.79
N TYR A 204 -16.41 -2.57 9.31
CA TYR A 204 -15.27 -3.18 8.62
C TYR A 204 -14.53 -4.16 9.53
N GLN A 205 -14.40 -5.38 9.09
CA GLN A 205 -13.64 -6.42 9.79
C GLN A 205 -12.71 -7.10 8.77
N PRO A 206 -11.41 -6.80 8.80
CA PRO A 206 -10.47 -7.48 7.93
C PRO A 206 -10.42 -8.97 8.27
N LEU A 207 -10.70 -9.81 7.27
CA LEU A 207 -10.84 -11.26 7.42
C LEU A 207 -9.54 -12.00 7.13
N VAL A 208 -8.64 -11.38 6.37
CA VAL A 208 -7.42 -12.02 5.88
C VAL A 208 -6.19 -11.35 6.50
N LYS A 209 -5.53 -12.04 7.41
CA LYS A 209 -4.24 -11.62 7.98
C LYS A 209 -3.11 -11.86 6.98
N LEU A 210 -1.96 -11.19 7.20
CA LEU A 210 -0.85 -11.17 6.25
C LEU A 210 -0.37 -12.59 5.88
N GLU A 211 -0.18 -13.47 6.84
CA GLU A 211 0.28 -14.85 6.61
C GLU A 211 -0.64 -15.61 5.65
N GLU A 212 -1.92 -15.63 5.96
CA GLU A 212 -2.91 -16.33 5.11
C GLU A 212 -3.04 -15.66 3.73
N GLY A 213 -2.97 -14.34 3.67
CA GLY A 213 -3.06 -13.59 2.42
C GLY A 213 -1.85 -13.83 1.52
N VAL A 214 -0.63 -13.88 2.07
CA VAL A 214 0.59 -14.21 1.32
C VAL A 214 0.50 -15.63 0.78
N LYS A 215 0.09 -16.59 1.61
CA LYS A 215 -0.12 -17.98 1.18
C LYS A 215 -1.06 -18.10 -0.01
N ARG A 216 -2.25 -17.45 0.07
CA ARG A 216 -3.21 -17.42 -1.04
C ARG A 216 -2.64 -16.76 -2.29
N THR A 217 -1.86 -15.69 -2.12
CA THR A 217 -1.27 -14.93 -3.22
C THR A 217 -0.20 -15.76 -3.93
N ILE A 218 0.73 -16.38 -3.20
CA ILE A 218 1.79 -17.23 -3.77
C ILE A 218 1.18 -18.44 -4.47
N LYS A 219 0.22 -19.11 -3.83
CA LYS A 219 -0.51 -20.20 -4.45
C LYS A 219 -1.16 -19.78 -5.78
N TRP A 220 -1.80 -18.60 -5.81
CA TRP A 220 -2.41 -18.08 -7.03
C TRP A 220 -1.35 -17.85 -8.13
N TYR A 221 -0.18 -17.27 -7.79
CA TYR A 221 0.91 -17.07 -8.76
C TYR A 221 1.40 -18.39 -9.33
N GLN A 222 1.51 -19.44 -8.53
CA GLN A 222 1.90 -20.79 -8.97
C GLN A 222 0.82 -21.43 -9.85
N ASP A 223 -0.44 -21.44 -9.42
CA ASP A 223 -1.57 -22.05 -10.13
C ASP A 223 -1.82 -21.38 -11.51
N ASN A 224 -1.41 -20.10 -11.68
CA ASN A 224 -1.61 -19.34 -12.91
C ASN A 224 -0.31 -19.14 -13.74
N ASN A 225 0.75 -19.90 -13.45
CA ASN A 225 2.03 -19.86 -14.17
C ASN A 225 2.72 -18.48 -14.17
N TRP A 226 2.56 -17.72 -13.09
CA TRP A 226 3.30 -16.49 -12.86
C TRP A 226 4.67 -16.78 -12.19
N LEU A 227 4.74 -17.83 -11.33
CA LEU A 227 5.93 -18.30 -10.62
C LEU A 227 6.36 -19.70 -11.06
#